data_f9000b1d3e37d60698f75d8bfa5718ad
#
_entry.id   f9000b1d3e37d60698f75d8bfa5718ad
#
_cell.length_a   1.000
_cell.length_b   1.000
_cell.length_c   1.000
_cell.angle_alpha   90.00
_cell.angle_beta   90.00
_cell.angle_gamma   90.00
#
_symmetry.space_group_name_H-M   'P 1'
#
loop_
_entity.id
_entity.type
_entity.pdbx_description
1 polymer ?
#
loop_
_entity_poly.entity_id
_entity_poly.type
_entity_poly.pdbx_seq_one_letter_code
_entity_poly.pdbx_strand_id
1 'polypeptide(L)'
;MLLAIDIGNSNISVGLFDGQKELKFLASIDTDSRKTADQISIDLLSLFTLYGCDIKEVSGAIVSSVVPQLNFMMEKALTRLLGKPPMVVGAGIKTGLNIRMEFNSQQLGADIVASAVAALEKYPVPIIMIDMGTATIISYISEKRSYEGGLMFPGVRVSLDALSHHTAQLPSISLQHPKHLIGKNTEDCMRSGIVYGTAGMLDGVIDRIREMLNGTEPSIVATGSNAPVIARYCRNHVVYDKYLLMEGLWAIYQKNVK
;
A
#
# COMPACT_ATOMS: atom_id res chain seq x y z
N MET A 1 -21.21 9.17 -2.15
CA MET A 1 -19.74 9.02 -1.96
C MET A 1 -19.33 7.54 -1.97
N LEU A 2 -18.05 7.22 -2.21
CA LEU A 2 -17.48 5.87 -2.16
C LEU A 2 -16.52 5.75 -0.98
N LEU A 3 -16.71 4.76 -0.12
CA LEU A 3 -15.80 4.40 0.96
C LEU A 3 -14.83 3.33 0.48
N ALA A 4 -13.54 3.63 0.41
CA ALA A 4 -12.48 2.70 0.05
C ALA A 4 -11.69 2.33 1.31
N ILE A 5 -11.55 1.03 1.58
CA ILE A 5 -10.86 0.52 2.77
C ILE A 5 -9.80 -0.48 2.34
N ASP A 6 -8.60 -0.32 2.88
CA ASP A 6 -7.54 -1.31 2.77
C ASP A 6 -7.16 -1.84 4.15
N ILE A 7 -7.23 -3.14 4.33
CA ILE A 7 -6.90 -3.83 5.58
C ILE A 7 -5.52 -4.47 5.45
N GLY A 8 -4.50 -3.70 5.82
CA GLY A 8 -3.12 -4.17 5.92
C GLY A 8 -2.80 -4.83 7.26
N ASN A 9 -1.64 -5.50 7.35
CA ASN A 9 -1.22 -6.19 8.58
C ASN A 9 -0.96 -5.24 9.76
N SER A 10 -0.53 -4.01 9.50
CA SER A 10 -0.21 -3.02 10.55
C SER A 10 -1.30 -1.97 10.72
N ASN A 11 -1.89 -1.53 9.62
CA ASN A 11 -2.85 -0.43 9.59
C ASN A 11 -4.01 -0.73 8.65
N ILE A 12 -5.20 -0.21 9.01
CA ILE A 12 -6.35 -0.13 8.11
C ILE A 12 -6.42 1.30 7.58
N SER A 13 -6.32 1.45 6.27
CA SER A 13 -6.47 2.74 5.59
C SER A 13 -7.91 2.93 5.14
N VAL A 14 -8.46 4.12 5.42
CA VAL A 14 -9.86 4.46 5.12
C VAL A 14 -9.89 5.74 4.31
N GLY A 15 -10.33 5.65 3.05
CA GLY A 15 -10.47 6.78 2.13
C GLY A 15 -11.92 7.03 1.76
N LEU A 16 -12.36 8.27 1.76
CA LEU A 16 -13.68 8.66 1.29
C LEU A 16 -13.56 9.50 0.02
N PHE A 17 -14.15 9.01 -1.06
CA PHE A 17 -14.21 9.72 -2.34
C PHE A 17 -15.60 10.28 -2.60
N ASP A 18 -15.65 11.46 -3.22
CA ASP A 18 -16.87 11.96 -3.82
C ASP A 18 -17.14 11.34 -5.21
N GLY A 19 -18.20 11.79 -5.89
CA GLY A 19 -18.56 11.30 -7.22
C GLY A 19 -17.59 11.71 -8.34
N GLN A 20 -16.65 12.62 -8.07
CA GLN A 20 -15.69 13.16 -9.05
C GLN A 20 -14.24 12.64 -8.83
N LYS A 21 -14.06 11.59 -8.03
CA LYS A 21 -12.75 11.04 -7.64
C LYS A 21 -11.95 11.97 -6.70
N GLU A 22 -12.59 12.97 -6.11
CA GLU A 22 -11.93 13.80 -5.10
C GLU A 22 -11.92 13.09 -3.75
N LEU A 23 -10.74 12.96 -3.16
CA LEU A 23 -10.56 12.33 -1.84
C LEU A 23 -10.91 13.35 -0.75
N LYS A 24 -12.01 13.13 -0.03
CA LYS A 24 -12.47 14.01 1.06
C LYS A 24 -11.64 13.82 2.33
N PHE A 25 -11.27 12.59 2.64
CA PHE A 25 -10.29 12.29 3.67
C PHE A 25 -9.57 10.97 3.39
N LEU A 26 -8.38 10.84 3.96
CA LEU A 26 -7.64 9.60 4.10
C LEU A 26 -7.20 9.48 5.55
N ALA A 27 -7.70 8.48 6.24
CA ALA A 27 -7.39 8.15 7.62
C ALA A 27 -6.70 6.79 7.72
N SER A 28 -6.01 6.57 8.84
CA SER A 28 -5.41 5.28 9.17
C SER A 28 -5.70 4.95 10.62
N ILE A 29 -6.10 3.71 10.87
CA ILE A 29 -6.28 3.15 12.22
C ILE A 29 -5.46 1.86 12.34
N ASP A 30 -5.09 1.49 13.57
CA ASP A 30 -4.32 0.28 13.80
C ASP A 30 -5.12 -0.97 13.48
N THR A 31 -4.46 -1.97 12.90
CA THR A 31 -5.02 -3.29 12.65
C THR A 31 -5.00 -4.10 13.95
N ASP A 32 -6.17 -4.44 14.47
CA ASP A 32 -6.34 -5.42 15.55
C ASP A 32 -7.32 -6.50 15.11
N SER A 33 -6.80 -7.71 14.88
CA SER A 33 -7.59 -8.87 14.42
C SER A 33 -8.67 -9.35 15.40
N ARG A 34 -8.65 -8.83 16.65
CA ARG A 34 -9.65 -9.17 17.69
C ARG A 34 -10.85 -8.23 17.69
N LYS A 35 -10.83 -7.15 16.89
CA LYS A 35 -11.94 -6.19 16.85
C LYS A 35 -13.24 -6.87 16.38
N THR A 36 -14.30 -6.58 17.11
CA THR A 36 -15.67 -6.97 16.72
C THR A 36 -16.21 -6.04 15.64
N ALA A 37 -17.27 -6.46 14.95
CA ALA A 37 -17.95 -5.61 13.97
C ALA A 37 -18.48 -4.30 14.59
N ASP A 38 -18.88 -4.33 15.87
CA ASP A 38 -19.35 -3.13 16.59
C ASP A 38 -18.21 -2.13 16.82
N GLN A 39 -17.03 -2.59 17.25
CA GLN A 39 -15.86 -1.75 17.41
C GLN A 39 -15.42 -1.12 16.06
N ILE A 40 -15.37 -1.92 14.98
CA ILE A 40 -15.08 -1.40 13.64
C ILE A 40 -16.11 -0.36 13.22
N SER A 41 -17.41 -0.58 13.49
CA SER A 41 -18.45 0.40 13.18
C SER A 41 -18.25 1.71 13.94
N ILE A 42 -17.88 1.64 15.23
CA ILE A 42 -17.60 2.83 16.05
C ILE A 42 -16.37 3.57 15.52
N ASP A 43 -15.28 2.85 15.18
CA ASP A 43 -14.08 3.46 14.63
C ASP A 43 -14.39 4.21 13.32
N LEU A 44 -15.13 3.57 12.40
CA LEU A 44 -15.54 4.21 11.15
C LEU A 44 -16.40 5.44 11.38
N LEU A 45 -17.44 5.37 12.24
CA LEU A 45 -18.29 6.52 12.56
C LEU A 45 -17.50 7.66 13.21
N SER A 46 -16.52 7.33 14.05
CA SER A 46 -15.63 8.31 14.67
C SER A 46 -14.79 9.04 13.62
N LEU A 47 -14.27 8.35 12.60
CA LEU A 47 -13.57 8.98 11.50
C LEU A 47 -14.49 9.94 10.71
N PHE A 48 -15.71 9.50 10.39
CA PHE A 48 -16.67 10.37 9.70
C PHE A 48 -16.97 11.63 10.50
N THR A 49 -17.17 11.51 11.81
CA THR A 49 -17.36 12.66 12.71
C THR A 49 -16.13 13.56 12.75
N LEU A 50 -14.92 12.99 12.87
CA LEU A 50 -13.66 13.73 12.92
C LEU A 50 -13.43 14.58 11.67
N TYR A 51 -13.79 14.05 10.49
CA TYR A 51 -13.61 14.72 9.21
C TYR A 51 -14.85 15.51 8.74
N GLY A 52 -15.89 15.60 9.56
CA GLY A 52 -17.11 16.36 9.25
C GLY A 52 -17.91 15.82 8.07
N CYS A 53 -17.86 14.49 7.85
CA CYS A 53 -18.59 13.81 6.77
C CYS A 53 -19.77 13.02 7.32
N ASP A 54 -20.83 12.84 6.52
CA ASP A 54 -21.98 12.02 6.91
C ASP A 54 -21.91 10.64 6.25
N ILE A 55 -21.93 9.57 7.05
CA ILE A 55 -21.94 8.20 6.58
C ILE A 55 -23.14 7.89 5.67
N LYS A 56 -24.26 8.61 5.84
CA LYS A 56 -25.48 8.45 5.03
C LYS A 56 -25.29 8.86 3.57
N GLU A 57 -24.26 9.66 3.26
CA GLU A 57 -23.93 10.04 1.89
C GLU A 57 -23.11 8.97 1.16
N VAL A 58 -22.69 7.92 1.86
CA VAL A 58 -21.91 6.82 1.28
C VAL A 58 -22.83 5.91 0.49
N SER A 59 -22.68 5.91 -0.83
CA SER A 59 -23.45 5.09 -1.75
C SER A 59 -22.86 3.72 -2.03
N GLY A 60 -21.68 3.40 -1.50
CA GLY A 60 -21.03 2.10 -1.63
C GLY A 60 -19.69 2.03 -0.94
N ALA A 61 -19.19 0.80 -0.75
CA ALA A 61 -17.86 0.58 -0.22
C ALA A 61 -17.11 -0.48 -1.02
N ILE A 62 -15.78 -0.34 -1.07
CA ILE A 62 -14.85 -1.34 -1.60
C ILE A 62 -13.78 -1.63 -0.56
N VAL A 63 -13.43 -2.90 -0.41
CA VAL A 63 -12.45 -3.38 0.56
C VAL A 63 -11.37 -4.18 -0.13
N SER A 64 -10.11 -3.82 0.11
CA SER A 64 -8.93 -4.63 -0.08
C SER A 64 -8.49 -5.20 1.26
N SER A 65 -8.03 -6.44 1.31
CA SER A 65 -7.58 -7.03 2.56
C SER A 65 -6.51 -8.09 2.36
N VAL A 66 -5.49 -8.03 3.20
CA VAL A 66 -4.48 -9.08 3.40
C VAL A 66 -4.56 -9.70 4.80
N VAL A 67 -5.66 -9.44 5.54
CA VAL A 67 -5.93 -9.95 6.89
C VAL A 67 -7.27 -10.69 6.92
N PRO A 68 -7.31 -11.98 6.51
CA PRO A 68 -8.55 -12.75 6.37
C PRO A 68 -9.44 -12.78 7.62
N GLN A 69 -8.83 -12.71 8.82
CA GLN A 69 -9.53 -12.74 10.10
C GLN A 69 -10.48 -11.54 10.29
N LEU A 70 -10.18 -10.41 9.67
CA LEU A 70 -11.02 -9.19 9.77
C LEU A 70 -12.06 -9.07 8.67
N ASN A 71 -11.98 -9.85 7.59
CA ASN A 71 -12.87 -9.70 6.44
C ASN A 71 -14.35 -9.79 6.83
N PHE A 72 -14.73 -10.83 7.56
CA PHE A 72 -16.11 -11.04 7.99
C PHE A 72 -16.60 -9.93 8.92
N MET A 73 -15.75 -9.46 9.84
CA MET A 73 -16.13 -8.39 10.79
C MET A 73 -16.27 -7.04 10.08
N MET A 74 -15.38 -6.74 9.13
CA MET A 74 -15.44 -5.52 8.30
C MET A 74 -16.69 -5.53 7.41
N GLU A 75 -16.98 -6.66 6.74
CA GLU A 75 -18.18 -6.80 5.91
C GLU A 75 -19.46 -6.60 6.74
N LYS A 76 -19.53 -7.21 7.93
CA LYS A 76 -20.66 -7.07 8.85
C LYS A 76 -20.82 -5.61 9.33
N ALA A 77 -19.73 -4.94 9.66
CA ALA A 77 -19.74 -3.53 10.07
C ALA A 77 -20.24 -2.63 8.95
N LEU A 78 -19.69 -2.78 7.74
CA LEU A 78 -20.07 -1.98 6.58
C LEU A 78 -21.53 -2.26 6.14
N THR A 79 -21.96 -3.52 6.15
CA THR A 79 -23.35 -3.87 5.82
C THR A 79 -24.33 -3.21 6.80
N ARG A 80 -24.01 -3.17 8.09
CA ARG A 80 -24.82 -2.46 9.10
C ARG A 80 -24.87 -0.96 8.86
N LEU A 81 -23.72 -0.34 8.57
CA LEU A 81 -23.62 1.12 8.40
C LEU A 81 -24.25 1.61 7.09
N LEU A 82 -24.12 0.83 6.02
CA LEU A 82 -24.51 1.24 4.66
C LEU A 82 -25.79 0.58 4.16
N GLY A 83 -26.34 -0.42 4.89
CA GLY A 83 -27.52 -1.19 4.48
C GLY A 83 -27.24 -2.20 3.36
N LYS A 84 -26.00 -2.37 2.92
CA LYS A 84 -25.57 -3.29 1.86
C LYS A 84 -24.12 -3.74 2.04
N PRO A 85 -23.76 -4.94 1.56
CA PRO A 85 -22.39 -5.43 1.67
C PRO A 85 -21.41 -4.60 0.82
N PRO A 86 -20.14 -4.50 1.23
CA PRO A 86 -19.09 -3.89 0.42
C PRO A 86 -18.71 -4.80 -0.75
N MET A 87 -18.13 -4.21 -1.78
CA MET A 87 -17.38 -4.95 -2.78
C MET A 87 -16.02 -5.35 -2.18
N VAL A 88 -15.63 -6.61 -2.30
CA VAL A 88 -14.33 -7.10 -1.80
C VAL A 88 -13.45 -7.44 -2.97
N VAL A 89 -12.25 -6.84 -3.04
CA VAL A 89 -11.27 -7.11 -4.11
C VAL A 89 -10.81 -8.56 -3.99
N GLY A 90 -11.05 -9.35 -5.03
CA GLY A 90 -10.73 -10.77 -5.04
C GLY A 90 -11.36 -11.50 -6.22
N ALA A 91 -11.59 -12.79 -6.07
CA ALA A 91 -12.17 -13.61 -7.12
C ALA A 91 -13.53 -13.06 -7.59
N GLY A 92 -13.71 -12.96 -8.91
CA GLY A 92 -14.95 -12.48 -9.53
C GLY A 92 -15.05 -10.97 -9.72
N ILE A 93 -14.13 -10.18 -9.17
CA ILE A 93 -14.09 -8.73 -9.37
C ILE A 93 -13.28 -8.38 -10.63
N LYS A 94 -13.85 -7.53 -11.48
CA LYS A 94 -13.17 -7.03 -12.69
C LYS A 94 -12.16 -5.94 -12.30
N THR A 95 -10.90 -6.30 -12.24
CA THR A 95 -9.82 -5.32 -11.96
C THR A 95 -9.35 -4.62 -13.23
N GLY A 96 -9.39 -5.30 -14.36
CA GLY A 96 -8.77 -4.86 -15.62
C GLY A 96 -7.26 -5.04 -15.65
N LEU A 97 -6.67 -5.64 -14.60
CA LEU A 97 -5.26 -5.99 -14.55
C LEU A 97 -5.03 -7.37 -15.18
N ASN A 98 -4.16 -7.44 -16.18
CA ASN A 98 -3.69 -8.71 -16.71
C ASN A 98 -2.53 -9.20 -15.84
N ILE A 99 -2.67 -10.35 -15.20
CA ILE A 99 -1.66 -10.94 -14.30
C ILE A 99 -1.04 -12.14 -15.01
N ARG A 100 0.28 -12.12 -15.21
CA ARG A 100 1.08 -13.17 -15.85
C ARG A 100 2.09 -13.73 -14.84
N MET A 101 1.60 -14.53 -13.94
CA MET A 101 2.43 -15.21 -12.94
C MET A 101 2.25 -16.72 -13.07
N GLU A 102 3.29 -17.49 -12.72
CA GLU A 102 3.27 -18.95 -12.79
C GLU A 102 2.41 -19.60 -11.70
N PHE A 103 2.00 -18.83 -10.70
CA PHE A 103 1.11 -19.28 -9.63
C PHE A 103 -0.29 -18.66 -9.74
N ASN A 104 -1.23 -19.20 -8.96
CA ASN A 104 -2.61 -18.71 -8.94
C ASN A 104 -2.65 -17.22 -8.64
N SER A 105 -3.22 -16.42 -9.55
CA SER A 105 -3.37 -14.97 -9.42
C SER A 105 -4.06 -14.53 -8.11
N GLN A 106 -4.76 -15.44 -7.43
CA GLN A 106 -5.36 -15.21 -6.11
C GLN A 106 -4.34 -15.07 -4.97
N GLN A 107 -3.07 -15.43 -5.22
CA GLN A 107 -1.99 -15.25 -4.24
C GLN A 107 -1.38 -13.85 -4.26
N LEU A 108 -1.69 -13.05 -5.30
CA LEU A 108 -1.30 -11.65 -5.33
C LEU A 108 -2.19 -10.85 -4.38
N GLY A 109 -1.59 -10.11 -3.46
CA GLY A 109 -2.31 -9.28 -2.49
C GLY A 109 -3.28 -8.30 -3.18
N ALA A 110 -4.47 -8.15 -2.60
CA ALA A 110 -5.50 -7.26 -3.15
C ALA A 110 -5.04 -5.79 -3.18
N ASP A 111 -4.19 -5.38 -2.24
CA ASP A 111 -3.49 -4.11 -2.14
C ASP A 111 -2.56 -3.85 -3.35
N ILE A 112 -1.75 -4.87 -3.71
CA ILE A 112 -0.87 -4.80 -4.88
C ILE A 112 -1.68 -4.72 -6.18
N VAL A 113 -2.77 -5.49 -6.28
CA VAL A 113 -3.69 -5.43 -7.44
C VAL A 113 -4.28 -4.02 -7.58
N ALA A 114 -4.78 -3.44 -6.49
CA ALA A 114 -5.34 -2.09 -6.50
C ALA A 114 -4.29 -1.04 -6.92
N SER A 115 -3.12 -1.07 -6.29
CA SER A 115 -2.02 -0.16 -6.62
C SER A 115 -1.57 -0.28 -8.07
N ALA A 116 -1.48 -1.52 -8.61
CA ALA A 116 -1.12 -1.77 -10.01
C ALA A 116 -2.17 -1.22 -11.00
N VAL A 117 -3.45 -1.33 -10.67
CA VAL A 117 -4.54 -0.74 -11.48
C VAL A 117 -4.39 0.77 -11.56
N ALA A 118 -4.15 1.44 -10.43
CA ALA A 118 -3.94 2.89 -10.42
C ALA A 118 -2.65 3.29 -11.16
N ALA A 119 -1.57 2.54 -10.96
CA ALA A 119 -0.30 2.80 -11.65
C ALA A 119 -0.47 2.75 -13.18
N LEU A 120 -1.21 1.76 -13.69
CA LEU A 120 -1.52 1.64 -15.11
C LEU A 120 -2.39 2.78 -15.66
N GLU A 121 -3.21 3.42 -14.83
CA GLU A 121 -4.03 4.57 -15.25
C GLU A 121 -3.23 5.88 -15.27
N LYS A 122 -2.23 6.01 -14.38
CA LYS A 122 -1.52 7.26 -14.11
C LYS A 122 -0.16 7.39 -14.79
N TYR A 123 0.54 6.27 -15.00
CA TYR A 123 1.94 6.28 -15.43
C TYR A 123 2.15 5.52 -16.73
N PRO A 124 3.09 5.99 -17.58
CA PRO A 124 3.54 5.27 -18.77
C PRO A 124 4.15 3.91 -18.41
N VAL A 125 3.88 2.91 -19.23
CA VAL A 125 4.54 1.59 -19.14
C VAL A 125 5.87 1.60 -19.88
N PRO A 126 6.85 0.76 -19.47
CA PRO A 126 6.81 -0.18 -18.36
C PRO A 126 6.88 0.53 -17.01
N ILE A 127 6.41 -0.13 -15.92
CA ILE A 127 6.36 0.47 -14.59
C ILE A 127 7.09 -0.43 -13.60
N ILE A 128 7.95 0.16 -12.79
CA ILE A 128 8.47 -0.41 -11.55
C ILE A 128 7.68 0.23 -10.41
N MET A 129 6.79 -0.54 -9.80
CA MET A 129 5.98 -0.10 -8.67
C MET A 129 6.58 -0.65 -7.37
N ILE A 130 6.81 0.23 -6.40
CA ILE A 130 7.43 -0.09 -5.11
C ILE A 130 6.43 0.20 -4.01
N ASP A 131 5.95 -0.83 -3.32
CA ASP A 131 5.14 -0.67 -2.11
C ASP A 131 6.03 -0.83 -0.88
N MET A 132 6.07 0.20 -0.02
CA MET A 132 6.91 0.24 1.18
C MET A 132 6.06 0.21 2.45
N GLY A 133 5.37 -0.89 2.66
CA GLY A 133 4.56 -1.20 3.84
C GLY A 133 5.30 -2.04 4.89
N THR A 134 4.58 -3.03 5.47
CA THR A 134 5.14 -4.06 6.37
C THR A 134 6.19 -4.92 5.64
N ALA A 135 5.95 -5.24 4.39
CA ALA A 135 6.97 -5.71 3.44
C ALA A 135 7.32 -4.56 2.47
N THR A 136 8.49 -4.61 1.86
CA THR A 136 8.83 -3.82 0.68
C THR A 136 8.67 -4.72 -0.54
N ILE A 137 7.73 -4.38 -1.42
CA ILE A 137 7.42 -5.16 -2.62
C ILE A 137 7.77 -4.32 -3.85
N ILE A 138 8.63 -4.85 -4.71
CA ILE A 138 8.96 -4.25 -6.00
C ILE A 138 8.26 -5.06 -7.07
N SER A 139 7.32 -4.45 -7.76
CA SER A 139 6.49 -5.07 -8.81
C SER A 139 6.88 -4.55 -10.18
N TYR A 140 6.88 -5.43 -11.17
CA TYR A 140 7.13 -5.07 -12.56
C TYR A 140 5.86 -5.21 -13.40
N ILE A 141 5.51 -4.13 -14.08
CA ILE A 141 4.40 -4.08 -15.05
C ILE A 141 5.00 -3.79 -16.42
N SER A 142 4.82 -4.74 -17.36
CA SER A 142 5.44 -4.68 -18.68
C SER A 142 4.79 -3.65 -19.61
N GLU A 143 5.46 -3.38 -20.75
CA GLU A 143 4.93 -2.57 -21.87
C GLU A 143 3.58 -3.10 -22.38
N LYS A 144 3.30 -4.38 -22.21
CA LYS A 144 2.01 -5.01 -22.55
C LYS A 144 0.92 -4.76 -21.52
N ARG A 145 1.18 -3.86 -20.54
CA ARG A 145 0.26 -3.53 -19.46
C ARG A 145 -0.12 -4.73 -18.59
N SER A 146 0.80 -5.70 -18.46
CA SER A 146 0.64 -6.92 -17.66
C SER A 146 1.52 -6.86 -16.42
N TYR A 147 0.99 -7.29 -15.29
CA TYR A 147 1.74 -7.56 -14.09
C TYR A 147 2.52 -8.86 -14.28
N GLU A 148 3.85 -8.78 -14.32
CA GLU A 148 4.71 -9.92 -14.66
C GLU A 148 5.32 -10.60 -13.41
N GLY A 149 5.27 -9.93 -12.23
CA GLY A 149 5.85 -10.43 -11.00
C GLY A 149 6.59 -9.37 -10.22
N GLY A 150 7.41 -9.79 -9.27
CA GLY A 150 8.15 -8.86 -8.43
C GLY A 150 9.10 -9.50 -7.44
N LEU A 151 9.66 -8.67 -6.58
CA LEU A 151 10.56 -9.05 -5.49
C LEU A 151 9.95 -8.61 -4.17
N MET A 152 10.20 -9.37 -3.11
CA MET A 152 9.72 -9.06 -1.77
C MET A 152 10.89 -9.03 -0.79
N PHE A 153 10.92 -7.98 0.03
CA PHE A 153 11.92 -7.76 1.07
C PHE A 153 11.22 -7.46 2.39
N PRO A 154 11.90 -7.65 3.53
CA PRO A 154 11.40 -7.13 4.80
C PRO A 154 11.19 -5.63 4.71
N GLY A 155 10.08 -5.12 5.24
CA GLY A 155 9.84 -3.69 5.29
C GLY A 155 10.83 -2.97 6.21
N VAL A 156 10.96 -1.67 6.02
CA VAL A 156 11.97 -0.84 6.70
C VAL A 156 11.83 -0.91 8.23
N ARG A 157 10.60 -0.85 8.75
CA ARG A 157 10.34 -0.97 10.20
C ARG A 157 10.62 -2.37 10.71
N VAL A 158 10.17 -3.39 9.98
CA VAL A 158 10.43 -4.80 10.33
C VAL A 158 11.94 -5.07 10.42
N SER A 159 12.72 -4.54 9.47
CA SER A 159 14.18 -4.68 9.49
C SER A 159 14.81 -3.94 10.68
N LEU A 160 14.30 -2.77 11.03
CA LEU A 160 14.77 -1.99 12.17
C LEU A 160 14.43 -2.68 13.50
N ASP A 161 13.20 -3.18 13.63
CA ASP A 161 12.74 -3.94 14.80
C ASP A 161 13.51 -5.24 14.96
N ALA A 162 13.85 -5.93 13.87
CA ALA A 162 14.66 -7.14 13.90
C ALA A 162 16.04 -6.89 14.52
N LEU A 163 16.69 -5.76 14.25
CA LEU A 163 17.97 -5.40 14.87
C LEU A 163 17.85 -5.27 16.39
N SER A 164 16.81 -4.59 16.90
CA SER A 164 16.64 -4.41 18.35
C SER A 164 16.16 -5.70 19.05
N HIS A 165 15.32 -6.52 18.41
CA HIS A 165 14.79 -7.74 19.01
C HIS A 165 15.79 -8.91 19.01
N HIS A 166 16.69 -8.99 18.03
CA HIS A 166 17.64 -10.10 17.90
C HIS A 166 19.05 -9.77 18.42
N THR A 167 19.24 -8.60 19.05
CA THR A 167 20.53 -8.23 19.67
C THR A 167 20.33 -7.75 21.09
N ALA A 168 21.32 -8.04 21.96
CA ALA A 168 21.23 -7.70 23.38
C ALA A 168 21.46 -6.22 23.70
N GLN A 169 22.06 -5.44 22.79
CA GLN A 169 22.53 -4.08 23.08
C GLN A 169 21.96 -2.99 22.15
N LEU A 170 21.29 -3.37 21.05
CA LEU A 170 20.73 -2.37 20.15
C LEU A 170 19.39 -1.86 20.66
N PRO A 171 19.22 -0.52 20.79
CA PRO A 171 17.98 0.05 21.27
C PRO A 171 16.88 -0.03 20.20
N SER A 172 15.62 0.01 20.64
CA SER A 172 14.50 0.29 19.74
C SER A 172 14.51 1.76 19.37
N ILE A 173 14.54 2.06 18.06
CA ILE A 173 14.55 3.43 17.54
C ILE A 173 13.46 3.67 16.52
N SER A 174 12.98 4.89 16.41
CA SER A 174 12.04 5.28 15.37
C SER A 174 12.74 5.52 14.02
N LEU A 175 12.03 5.18 12.93
CA LEU A 175 12.48 5.52 11.58
C LEU A 175 12.43 7.03 11.37
N GLN A 176 13.59 7.64 11.20
CA GLN A 176 13.77 9.08 10.95
C GLN A 176 14.85 9.28 9.88
N HIS A 177 14.98 10.52 9.40
CA HIS A 177 16.06 10.88 8.49
C HIS A 177 17.42 10.78 9.18
N PRO A 178 18.41 10.08 8.57
CA PRO A 178 19.76 10.04 9.10
C PRO A 178 20.41 11.41 9.00
N LYS A 179 21.17 11.80 10.04
CA LYS A 179 21.92 13.05 10.05
C LYS A 179 23.14 13.00 9.11
N HIS A 180 23.76 11.85 9.02
CA HIS A 180 24.98 11.60 8.24
C HIS A 180 24.91 10.21 7.61
N LEU A 181 25.60 10.01 6.49
CA LEU A 181 25.77 8.70 5.86
C LEU A 181 26.50 7.73 6.80
N ILE A 182 27.57 8.19 7.43
CA ILE A 182 28.30 7.40 8.43
C ILE A 182 27.88 7.86 9.82
N GLY A 183 27.11 7.02 10.52
CA GLY A 183 26.68 7.26 11.89
C GLY A 183 27.88 7.28 12.86
N LYS A 184 27.78 8.08 13.93
CA LYS A 184 28.84 8.22 14.93
C LYS A 184 28.45 7.65 16.32
N ASN A 185 27.25 7.13 16.47
CA ASN A 185 26.72 6.41 17.62
C ASN A 185 25.79 5.29 17.12
N THR A 186 25.40 4.39 18.01
CA THR A 186 24.62 3.20 17.67
C THR A 186 23.32 3.55 16.95
N GLU A 187 22.54 4.51 17.47
CA GLU A 187 21.25 4.89 16.86
C GLU A 187 21.43 5.49 15.46
N ASP A 188 22.41 6.37 15.29
CA ASP A 188 22.69 6.98 13.99
C ASP A 188 23.21 5.95 12.99
N CYS A 189 24.02 4.96 13.44
CA CYS A 189 24.46 3.84 12.61
C CYS A 189 23.27 2.98 12.16
N MET A 190 22.37 2.62 13.07
CA MET A 190 21.17 1.84 12.75
C MET A 190 20.27 2.61 11.77
N ARG A 191 20.01 3.89 12.05
CA ARG A 191 19.16 4.73 11.20
C ARG A 191 19.75 4.93 9.81
N SER A 192 21.04 5.24 9.74
CA SER A 192 21.74 5.40 8.48
C SER A 192 21.79 4.10 7.67
N GLY A 193 22.12 2.99 8.34
CA GLY A 193 22.18 1.68 7.70
C GLY A 193 20.85 1.28 7.08
N ILE A 194 19.74 1.44 7.79
CA ILE A 194 18.40 1.14 7.28
C ILE A 194 18.03 2.06 6.11
N VAL A 195 18.20 3.36 6.24
CA VAL A 195 17.74 4.30 5.20
C VAL A 195 18.59 4.20 3.93
N TYR A 196 19.91 4.33 4.05
CA TYR A 196 20.79 4.25 2.88
C TYR A 196 20.93 2.82 2.34
N GLY A 197 20.87 1.80 3.22
CA GLY A 197 20.88 0.41 2.81
C GLY A 197 19.65 0.06 1.98
N THR A 198 18.46 0.48 2.42
CA THR A 198 17.22 0.28 1.66
C THR A 198 17.23 1.07 0.34
N ALA A 199 17.64 2.34 0.35
CA ALA A 199 17.76 3.14 -0.87
C ALA A 199 18.73 2.50 -1.87
N GLY A 200 19.92 2.06 -1.41
CA GLY A 200 20.90 1.38 -2.26
C GLY A 200 20.41 0.04 -2.80
N MET A 201 19.64 -0.72 -2.01
CA MET A 201 18.97 -1.94 -2.47
C MET A 201 17.96 -1.63 -3.58
N LEU A 202 17.10 -0.62 -3.38
CA LEU A 202 16.12 -0.18 -4.39
C LEU A 202 16.83 0.25 -5.68
N ASP A 203 17.85 1.12 -5.59
CA ASP A 203 18.62 1.55 -6.76
C ASP A 203 19.22 0.37 -7.51
N GLY A 204 19.85 -0.55 -6.79
CA GLY A 204 20.47 -1.72 -7.42
C GLY A 204 19.46 -2.68 -8.07
N VAL A 205 18.21 -2.79 -7.56
CA VAL A 205 17.15 -3.58 -8.20
C VAL A 205 16.57 -2.84 -9.40
N ILE A 206 16.33 -1.54 -9.28
CA ILE A 206 15.84 -0.69 -10.37
C ILE A 206 16.80 -0.76 -11.57
N ASP A 207 18.10 -0.63 -11.32
CA ASP A 207 19.12 -0.66 -12.38
C ASP A 207 19.13 -2.02 -13.09
N ARG A 208 19.02 -3.15 -12.35
CA ARG A 208 18.94 -4.48 -12.94
C ARG A 208 17.66 -4.70 -13.78
N ILE A 209 16.52 -4.16 -13.32
CA ILE A 209 15.28 -4.24 -14.12
C ILE A 209 15.45 -3.37 -15.38
N ARG A 210 16.06 -2.19 -15.28
CA ARG A 210 16.31 -1.31 -16.42
C ARG A 210 17.22 -1.97 -17.47
N GLU A 211 18.25 -2.73 -17.04
CA GLU A 211 19.11 -3.51 -17.93
C GLU A 211 18.30 -4.55 -18.74
N MET A 212 17.26 -5.16 -18.14
CA MET A 212 16.38 -6.12 -18.83
C MET A 212 15.49 -5.45 -19.89
N LEU A 213 15.26 -4.13 -19.80
CA LEU A 213 14.33 -3.40 -20.67
C LEU A 213 14.95 -2.92 -21.99
N ASN A 214 16.23 -3.28 -22.28
CA ASN A 214 16.90 -3.01 -23.54
C ASN A 214 16.79 -1.53 -24.01
N GLY A 215 16.89 -0.58 -23.06
CA GLY A 215 16.87 0.85 -23.35
C GLY A 215 15.51 1.54 -23.21
N THR A 216 14.43 0.82 -22.89
CA THR A 216 13.16 1.44 -22.53
C THR A 216 13.21 1.95 -21.09
N GLU A 217 12.93 3.23 -20.89
CA GLU A 217 12.96 3.83 -19.53
C GLU A 217 11.63 3.55 -18.79
N PRO A 218 11.66 2.91 -17.62
CA PRO A 218 10.45 2.63 -16.84
C PRO A 218 10.00 3.85 -16.03
N SER A 219 8.69 3.98 -15.82
CA SER A 219 8.17 4.81 -14.72
C SER A 219 8.46 4.13 -13.38
N ILE A 220 9.06 4.86 -12.44
CA ILE A 220 9.40 4.34 -11.11
C ILE A 220 8.51 5.03 -10.09
N VAL A 221 7.58 4.28 -9.49
CA VAL A 221 6.56 4.80 -8.59
C VAL A 221 6.63 4.09 -7.25
N ALA A 222 6.68 4.85 -6.17
CA ALA A 222 6.64 4.31 -4.81
C ALA A 222 5.37 4.74 -4.07
N THR A 223 4.83 3.83 -3.28
CA THR A 223 3.73 4.04 -2.35
C THR A 223 4.05 3.41 -0.99
N GLY A 224 3.13 3.52 -0.04
CA GLY A 224 3.32 2.99 1.31
C GLY A 224 3.89 4.03 2.29
N SER A 225 3.68 3.77 3.58
CA SER A 225 3.96 4.73 4.65
C SER A 225 5.45 5.03 4.86
N ASN A 226 6.35 4.13 4.45
CA ASN A 226 7.79 4.29 4.60
C ASN A 226 8.46 4.93 3.36
N ALA A 227 7.77 4.98 2.21
CA ALA A 227 8.30 5.51 0.96
C ALA A 227 8.81 6.96 1.06
N PRO A 228 8.14 7.91 1.74
CA PRO A 228 8.62 9.29 1.83
C PRO A 228 9.98 9.45 2.48
N VAL A 229 10.32 8.56 3.44
CA VAL A 229 11.61 8.61 4.13
C VAL A 229 12.72 8.06 3.23
N ILE A 230 12.46 7.00 2.46
CA ILE A 230 13.47 6.26 1.70
C ILE A 230 13.69 6.85 0.29
N ALA A 231 12.62 7.16 -0.44
CA ALA A 231 12.69 7.56 -1.85
C ALA A 231 13.63 8.75 -2.11
N ARG A 232 13.72 9.69 -1.16
CA ARG A 232 14.64 10.85 -1.28
C ARG A 232 16.12 10.50 -1.21
N TYR A 233 16.49 9.30 -0.76
CA TYR A 233 17.87 8.82 -0.68
C TYR A 233 18.24 7.89 -1.84
N CYS A 234 17.27 7.54 -2.68
CA CYS A 234 17.54 6.83 -3.93
C CYS A 234 18.26 7.76 -4.91
N ARG A 235 19.14 7.18 -5.71
CA ARG A 235 19.81 7.85 -6.86
C ARG A 235 18.86 7.93 -8.05
N ASN A 236 18.04 6.90 -8.22
CA ASN A 236 17.00 6.88 -9.23
C ASN A 236 15.86 7.84 -8.86
N HIS A 237 15.29 8.50 -9.86
CA HIS A 237 14.10 9.33 -9.65
C HIS A 237 12.88 8.47 -9.38
N VAL A 238 12.46 8.41 -8.10
CA VAL A 238 11.31 7.65 -7.64
C VAL A 238 10.17 8.62 -7.35
N VAL A 239 9.05 8.49 -8.05
CA VAL A 239 7.84 9.29 -7.82
C VAL A 239 7.07 8.71 -6.64
N TYR A 240 6.91 9.48 -5.56
CA TYR A 240 6.08 9.06 -4.44
C TYR A 240 4.61 9.38 -4.70
N ASP A 241 3.76 8.36 -4.74
CA ASP A 241 2.31 8.47 -4.88
C ASP A 241 1.59 7.93 -3.65
N LYS A 242 1.20 8.85 -2.78
CA LYS A 242 0.53 8.55 -1.51
C LYS A 242 -0.82 7.86 -1.69
N TYR A 243 -1.51 8.16 -2.77
CA TYR A 243 -2.92 7.79 -2.96
C TYR A 243 -3.11 6.61 -3.90
N LEU A 244 -2.01 6.02 -4.40
CA LEU A 244 -2.01 5.01 -5.45
C LEU A 244 -2.98 3.86 -5.15
N LEU A 245 -2.92 3.28 -3.95
CA LEU A 245 -3.79 2.19 -3.54
C LEU A 245 -5.27 2.61 -3.49
N MET A 246 -5.57 3.74 -2.86
CA MET A 246 -6.94 4.23 -2.73
C MET A 246 -7.57 4.57 -4.08
N GLU A 247 -6.82 5.20 -4.97
CA GLU A 247 -7.27 5.49 -6.33
C GLU A 247 -7.48 4.21 -7.15
N GLY A 248 -6.68 3.18 -6.90
CA GLY A 248 -6.88 1.85 -7.50
C GLY A 248 -8.17 1.18 -7.04
N LEU A 249 -8.48 1.27 -5.75
CA LEU A 249 -9.76 0.80 -5.22
C LEU A 249 -10.94 1.54 -5.86
N TRP A 250 -10.83 2.88 -5.97
CA TRP A 250 -11.84 3.67 -6.66
C TRP A 250 -12.02 3.21 -8.12
N ALA A 251 -10.94 3.03 -8.86
CA ALA A 251 -10.97 2.58 -10.25
C ALA A 251 -11.59 1.19 -10.42
N ILE A 252 -11.25 0.25 -9.54
CA ILE A 252 -11.85 -1.10 -9.53
C ILE A 252 -13.35 -1.02 -9.25
N TYR A 253 -13.77 -0.23 -8.25
CA TYR A 253 -15.18 -0.05 -7.93
C TYR A 253 -15.96 0.45 -9.15
N GLN A 254 -15.48 1.49 -9.85
CA GLN A 254 -16.15 2.05 -11.02
C GLN A 254 -16.29 1.05 -12.18
N LYS A 255 -15.37 0.10 -12.33
CA LYS A 255 -15.45 -0.96 -13.36
C LYS A 255 -16.52 -2.01 -13.08
N ASN A 256 -17.03 -2.08 -11.83
CA ASN A 256 -17.96 -3.12 -11.40
C ASN A 256 -19.39 -2.60 -11.09
N VAL A 257 -19.61 -1.30 -11.04
CA VAL A 257 -20.93 -0.69 -10.73
C VAL A 257 -21.65 -0.11 -11.95
N LYS A 258 -21.17 -0.44 -13.14
CA LYS A 258 -21.79 -0.01 -14.41
C LYS A 258 -22.88 -0.96 -14.84
#